data_8076bb42e8568036f56b798dfb08e081
#
_entry.id   8076bb42e8568036f56b798dfb08e081
#
_cell.length_a   1.000
_cell.length_b   1.000
_cell.length_c   1.000
_cell.angle_alpha   90.00
_cell.angle_beta   90.00
_cell.angle_gamma   90.00
#
_symmetry.space_group_name_H-M   'P 1'
#
loop_
_entity.id
_entity.type
_entity.pdbx_description
1 polymer ?
#
loop_
_entity_poly.entity_id
_entity_poly.type
_entity_poly.pdbx_seq_one_letter_code
_entity_poly.pdbx_strand_id
1 'polypeptide(L)'
;MQANKPLPPGFQLDRYRIERQLSVGGFSIVYLAYDEDETPVAIKEYLPHSLALRTEGVVPVISEENLGAFRHGMKCFFEEGRSLAHLIHPNVVRVLNFFRANETVYMVMQYERGRTLHEHIRKHKGDIGEAFVRNVFSRLLNGLREVHTQKLLHLDIKPANIYLRNDGTPVLLDFGAARQALENEGPRLKPMYTPGFAAPEQYEAPDQLGPWTDIYAVGASIYATLGASVPQAAKARLAQDDLEPASRRWAGKYSKQLLETVDWCLKLDYLERPLSVFALQKALTDSSQTTHASTWVDTLSRRFKGLMGK
;
A
#
# COMPACT_ATOMS: atom_id res chain seq x y z
N MET A 1 0.53 -25.53 5.34
CA MET A 1 1.06 -24.73 6.46
C MET A 1 -0.07 -24.51 7.45
N GLN A 2 0.22 -24.67 8.73
CA GLN A 2 -0.75 -24.46 9.79
C GLN A 2 -0.95 -22.94 9.97
N ALA A 3 -2.20 -22.47 9.98
CA ALA A 3 -2.49 -21.05 10.13
C ALA A 3 -2.45 -20.64 11.61
N ASN A 4 -2.00 -19.41 11.89
CA ASN A 4 -2.04 -18.85 13.23
C ASN A 4 -3.49 -18.74 13.73
N LYS A 5 -3.74 -19.26 14.93
CA LYS A 5 -5.05 -19.17 15.59
C LYS A 5 -5.27 -17.73 16.10
N PRO A 6 -6.39 -17.09 15.78
CA PRO A 6 -6.69 -15.75 16.29
C PRO A 6 -6.96 -15.77 17.80
N LEU A 7 -6.84 -14.61 18.45
CA LEU A 7 -7.33 -14.41 19.82
C LEU A 7 -8.84 -14.67 19.85
N PRO A 8 -9.37 -15.34 20.92
CA PRO A 8 -10.77 -15.70 20.97
C PRO A 8 -11.68 -14.47 21.20
N PRO A 9 -12.94 -14.51 20.74
CA PRO A 9 -13.94 -13.51 21.10
C PRO A 9 -14.07 -13.39 22.63
N GLY A 10 -14.25 -12.16 23.11
CA GLY A 10 -14.33 -11.84 24.55
C GLY A 10 -12.97 -11.75 25.25
N PHE A 11 -11.85 -12.05 24.58
CA PHE A 11 -10.52 -11.92 25.18
C PHE A 11 -10.22 -10.47 25.53
N GLN A 12 -9.79 -10.24 26.80
CA GLN A 12 -9.36 -8.93 27.26
C GLN A 12 -7.89 -8.72 26.88
N LEU A 13 -7.65 -7.81 25.95
CA LEU A 13 -6.34 -7.43 25.46
C LEU A 13 -6.04 -5.99 25.92
N ASP A 14 -5.28 -5.83 27.01
CA ASP A 14 -5.13 -4.53 27.68
C ASP A 14 -6.52 -3.96 28.04
N ARG A 15 -6.84 -2.76 27.64
CA ARG A 15 -8.16 -2.12 27.83
C ARG A 15 -9.18 -2.41 26.71
N TYR A 16 -8.84 -3.31 25.77
CA TYR A 16 -9.68 -3.64 24.63
C TYR A 16 -10.26 -5.05 24.75
N ARG A 17 -11.53 -5.21 24.44
CA ARG A 17 -12.22 -6.49 24.38
C ARG A 17 -12.33 -6.94 22.91
N ILE A 18 -11.69 -8.07 22.59
CA ILE A 18 -11.75 -8.66 21.25
C ILE A 18 -13.17 -9.11 20.94
N GLU A 19 -13.74 -8.65 19.85
CA GLU A 19 -15.05 -9.08 19.37
C GLU A 19 -14.92 -10.22 18.37
N ARG A 20 -14.15 -10.02 17.29
CA ARG A 20 -13.92 -11.02 16.27
C ARG A 20 -12.73 -10.67 15.41
N GLN A 21 -12.23 -11.66 14.68
CA GLN A 21 -11.27 -11.46 13.61
C GLN A 21 -11.91 -10.73 12.42
N LEU A 22 -11.19 -9.75 11.86
CA LEU A 22 -11.54 -9.06 10.61
C LEU A 22 -10.80 -9.65 9.41
N SER A 23 -9.49 -9.86 9.56
CA SER A 23 -8.65 -10.44 8.50
C SER A 23 -7.44 -11.18 9.06
N VAL A 24 -6.89 -12.10 8.25
CA VAL A 24 -5.60 -12.76 8.50
C VAL A 24 -4.74 -12.55 7.27
N GLY A 25 -3.55 -12.00 7.48
CA GLY A 25 -2.53 -11.86 6.47
C GLY A 25 -1.28 -12.71 6.78
N GLY A 26 -0.28 -12.66 5.90
CA GLY A 26 0.98 -13.36 6.11
C GLY A 26 1.80 -12.85 7.29
N PHE A 27 1.58 -11.59 7.73
CA PHE A 27 2.34 -10.90 8.78
C PHE A 27 1.53 -10.52 10.00
N SER A 28 0.21 -10.51 9.90
CA SER A 28 -0.63 -9.95 10.94
C SER A 28 -2.03 -10.55 10.93
N ILE A 29 -2.67 -10.46 12.09
CA ILE A 29 -4.11 -10.69 12.24
C ILE A 29 -4.73 -9.35 12.64
N VAL A 30 -5.88 -9.01 12.04
CA VAL A 30 -6.63 -7.81 12.38
C VAL A 30 -7.94 -8.21 13.05
N TYR A 31 -8.24 -7.56 14.17
CA TYR A 31 -9.44 -7.79 14.98
C TYR A 31 -10.34 -6.56 15.00
N LEU A 32 -11.64 -6.78 15.08
CA LEU A 32 -12.58 -5.83 15.65
C LEU A 32 -12.52 -5.98 17.17
N ALA A 33 -12.37 -4.88 17.88
CA ALA A 33 -12.42 -4.84 19.34
C ALA A 33 -13.20 -3.61 19.79
N TYR A 34 -13.54 -3.58 21.06
CA TYR A 34 -14.17 -2.44 21.73
C TYR A 34 -13.27 -1.95 22.86
N ASP A 35 -13.15 -0.64 23.01
CA ASP A 35 -12.49 -0.04 24.16
C ASP A 35 -13.43 0.03 25.38
N GLU A 36 -12.95 0.64 26.47
CA GLU A 36 -13.72 0.78 27.74
C GLU A 36 -15.01 1.59 27.58
N ASP A 37 -15.08 2.47 26.58
CA ASP A 37 -16.26 3.29 26.25
C ASP A 37 -17.16 2.61 25.19
N GLU A 38 -16.98 1.31 24.94
CA GLU A 38 -17.67 0.55 23.89
C GLU A 38 -17.51 1.15 22.49
N THR A 39 -16.42 1.91 22.25
CA THR A 39 -16.08 2.45 20.93
C THR A 39 -15.37 1.37 20.10
N PRO A 40 -15.83 1.09 18.87
CA PRO A 40 -15.19 0.08 18.03
C PRO A 40 -13.83 0.56 17.52
N VAL A 41 -12.84 -0.33 17.63
CA VAL A 41 -11.47 -0.14 17.12
C VAL A 41 -11.04 -1.32 16.28
N ALA A 42 -10.10 -1.11 15.37
CA ALA A 42 -9.39 -2.19 14.66
C ALA A 42 -8.03 -2.41 15.33
N ILE A 43 -7.72 -3.65 15.72
CA ILE A 43 -6.43 -3.98 16.33
C ILE A 43 -5.66 -4.89 15.40
N LYS A 44 -4.50 -4.44 14.93
CA LYS A 44 -3.56 -5.21 14.10
C LYS A 44 -2.49 -5.81 15.00
N GLU A 45 -2.43 -7.13 15.04
CA GLU A 45 -1.43 -7.91 15.75
C GLU A 45 -0.28 -8.27 14.82
N TYR A 46 0.96 -8.03 15.20
CA TYR A 46 2.13 -8.53 14.49
C TYR A 46 2.31 -10.02 14.76
N LEU A 47 2.08 -10.86 13.75
CA LEU A 47 2.20 -12.32 13.87
C LEU A 47 2.55 -12.98 12.53
N PRO A 48 3.79 -12.80 12.04
CA PRO A 48 4.22 -13.37 10.77
C PRO A 48 4.27 -14.91 10.86
N HIS A 49 3.44 -15.57 10.05
CA HIS A 49 3.29 -17.03 10.06
C HIS A 49 4.56 -17.79 9.65
N SER A 50 5.50 -17.10 8.99
CA SER A 50 6.82 -17.65 8.64
C SER A 50 7.79 -17.71 9.82
N LEU A 51 7.55 -16.94 10.89
CA LEU A 51 8.45 -16.79 12.03
C LEU A 51 7.86 -17.26 13.35
N ALA A 52 6.53 -17.21 13.47
CA ALA A 52 5.81 -17.48 14.71
C ALA A 52 4.56 -18.28 14.44
N LEU A 53 4.24 -19.23 15.33
CA LEU A 53 3.05 -20.06 15.24
C LEU A 53 2.27 -20.03 16.56
N ARG A 54 0.99 -19.66 16.50
CA ARG A 54 0.07 -19.75 17.61
C ARG A 54 -0.99 -20.81 17.30
N THR A 55 -0.89 -21.95 17.97
CA THR A 55 -1.83 -23.08 17.86
C THR A 55 -2.75 -23.17 19.05
N GLU A 56 -2.22 -22.84 20.24
CA GLU A 56 -2.93 -22.87 21.52
C GLU A 56 -2.60 -21.61 22.32
N GLY A 57 -3.50 -21.24 23.24
CA GLY A 57 -3.31 -20.07 24.10
C GLY A 57 -3.26 -18.76 23.35
N VAL A 58 -2.58 -17.77 23.93
CA VAL A 58 -2.49 -16.38 23.42
C VAL A 58 -1.09 -15.98 23.00
N VAL A 59 -0.07 -16.67 23.52
CA VAL A 59 1.36 -16.40 23.22
C VAL A 59 1.80 -17.25 22.03
N PRO A 60 2.41 -16.66 21.00
CA PRO A 60 2.96 -17.42 19.86
C PRO A 60 4.24 -18.17 20.28
N VAL A 61 4.44 -19.33 19.68
CA VAL A 61 5.70 -20.08 19.76
C VAL A 61 6.62 -19.62 18.65
N ILE A 62 7.85 -19.26 19.01
CA ILE A 62 8.89 -18.77 18.09
C ILE A 62 10.11 -19.67 18.29
N SER A 63 10.64 -20.26 17.21
CA SER A 63 11.88 -21.03 17.29
C SER A 63 13.08 -20.11 17.61
N GLU A 64 14.12 -20.66 18.25
CA GLU A 64 15.36 -19.91 18.53
C GLU A 64 15.96 -19.31 17.25
N GLU A 65 15.90 -20.03 16.16
CA GLU A 65 16.37 -19.62 14.84
C GLU A 65 15.64 -18.38 14.30
N ASN A 66 14.34 -18.24 14.59
CA ASN A 66 13.49 -17.15 14.11
C ASN A 66 13.41 -15.96 15.08
N LEU A 67 13.92 -16.13 16.31
CA LEU A 67 13.72 -15.16 17.39
C LEU A 67 14.33 -13.77 17.06
N GLY A 68 15.50 -13.76 16.43
CA GLY A 68 16.16 -12.51 16.01
C GLY A 68 15.33 -11.75 14.98
N ALA A 69 14.92 -12.43 13.90
CA ALA A 69 14.09 -11.85 12.85
C ALA A 69 12.72 -11.40 13.37
N PHE A 70 12.09 -12.21 14.25
CA PHE A 70 10.81 -11.86 14.86
C PHE A 70 10.90 -10.58 15.71
N ARG A 71 11.93 -10.46 16.56
CA ARG A 71 12.18 -9.27 17.39
C ARG A 71 12.45 -8.03 16.54
N HIS A 72 13.24 -8.18 15.47
CA HIS A 72 13.50 -7.08 14.54
C HIS A 72 12.19 -6.60 13.87
N GLY A 73 11.39 -7.50 13.32
CA GLY A 73 10.10 -7.16 12.72
C GLY A 73 9.11 -6.53 13.71
N MET A 74 9.08 -6.99 14.98
CA MET A 74 8.31 -6.33 16.04
C MET A 74 8.75 -4.87 16.24
N LYS A 75 10.07 -4.63 16.26
CA LYS A 75 10.60 -3.26 16.40
C LYS A 75 10.18 -2.39 15.23
N CYS A 76 10.31 -2.88 14.00
CA CYS A 76 9.90 -2.14 12.79
C CYS A 76 8.39 -1.87 12.77
N PHE A 77 7.57 -2.84 13.16
CA PHE A 77 6.11 -2.66 13.28
C PHE A 77 5.75 -1.59 14.34
N PHE A 78 6.47 -1.57 15.45
CA PHE A 78 6.27 -0.58 16.50
C PHE A 78 6.68 0.83 16.05
N GLU A 79 7.82 0.97 15.36
CA GLU A 79 8.28 2.24 14.80
C GLU A 79 7.35 2.75 13.68
N GLU A 80 6.80 1.84 12.87
CA GLU A 80 5.75 2.17 11.90
C GLU A 80 4.52 2.76 12.59
N GLY A 81 4.00 2.08 13.62
CA GLY A 81 2.87 2.57 14.42
C GLY A 81 3.13 3.93 15.05
N ARG A 82 4.33 4.12 15.60
CA ARG A 82 4.78 5.39 16.19
C ARG A 82 4.82 6.51 15.15
N SER A 83 5.32 6.25 13.97
CA SER A 83 5.39 7.23 12.89
C SER A 83 3.98 7.61 12.39
N LEU A 84 3.10 6.61 12.25
CA LEU A 84 1.72 6.82 11.82
C LEU A 84 0.84 7.51 12.87
N ALA A 85 1.15 7.38 14.16
CA ALA A 85 0.38 8.02 15.23
C ALA A 85 0.37 9.55 15.14
N HIS A 86 1.40 10.15 14.52
CA HIS A 86 1.48 11.59 14.29
C HIS A 86 0.73 12.04 13.03
N LEU A 87 0.31 11.10 12.19
CA LEU A 87 -0.34 11.35 10.90
C LEU A 87 -1.86 11.48 11.10
N ILE A 88 -2.39 12.68 10.94
CA ILE A 88 -3.82 12.96 11.06
C ILE A 88 -4.32 13.46 9.71
N HIS A 89 -4.86 12.55 8.90
CA HIS A 89 -5.40 12.89 7.59
C HIS A 89 -6.62 12.02 7.25
N PRO A 90 -7.70 12.57 6.66
CA PRO A 90 -8.94 11.81 6.40
C PRO A 90 -8.76 10.61 5.45
N ASN A 91 -7.70 10.60 4.64
CA ASN A 91 -7.41 9.54 3.67
C ASN A 91 -6.27 8.61 4.12
N VAL A 92 -5.85 8.66 5.37
CA VAL A 92 -4.86 7.74 5.97
C VAL A 92 -5.48 7.14 7.23
N VAL A 93 -5.22 5.86 7.46
CA VAL A 93 -5.69 5.19 8.69
C VAL A 93 -5.16 5.90 9.93
N ARG A 94 -6.05 6.20 10.87
CA ARG A 94 -5.67 6.84 12.12
C ARG A 94 -5.21 5.79 13.12
N VAL A 95 -3.96 5.85 13.54
CA VAL A 95 -3.44 5.07 14.66
C VAL A 95 -3.81 5.79 15.95
N LEU A 96 -4.43 5.05 16.89
CA LEU A 96 -4.92 5.55 18.17
C LEU A 96 -3.98 5.17 19.31
N ASN A 97 -3.41 3.97 19.25
CA ASN A 97 -2.53 3.43 20.29
C ASN A 97 -1.65 2.32 19.71
N PHE A 98 -0.58 1.97 20.40
CA PHE A 98 0.24 0.79 20.13
C PHE A 98 0.88 0.32 21.44
N PHE A 99 0.94 -0.99 21.64
CA PHE A 99 1.45 -1.58 22.88
C PHE A 99 2.00 -3.00 22.69
N ARG A 100 2.66 -3.52 23.71
CA ARG A 100 3.18 -4.89 23.74
C ARG A 100 2.33 -5.72 24.69
N ALA A 101 1.94 -6.91 24.24
CA ALA A 101 1.31 -7.95 25.03
C ALA A 101 1.56 -9.32 24.39
N ASN A 102 1.37 -10.42 25.12
CA ASN A 102 1.45 -11.79 24.60
C ASN A 102 2.71 -12.06 23.75
N GLU A 103 3.87 -11.54 24.18
CA GLU A 103 5.16 -11.64 23.48
C GLU A 103 5.17 -11.08 22.03
N THR A 104 4.18 -10.25 21.69
CA THR A 104 4.11 -9.55 20.40
C THR A 104 3.71 -8.07 20.58
N VAL A 105 3.41 -7.39 19.48
CA VAL A 105 3.01 -5.97 19.44
C VAL A 105 1.68 -5.80 18.73
N TYR A 106 0.93 -4.80 19.17
CA TYR A 106 -0.39 -4.47 18.67
C TYR A 106 -0.46 -3.01 18.30
N MET A 107 -1.10 -2.72 17.18
CA MET A 107 -1.42 -1.37 16.72
C MET A 107 -2.94 -1.20 16.72
N VAL A 108 -3.43 -0.23 17.47
CA VAL A 108 -4.86 0.11 17.55
C VAL A 108 -5.16 1.24 16.59
N MET A 109 -6.12 1.02 15.73
CA MET A 109 -6.52 1.95 14.69
C MET A 109 -8.00 2.29 14.82
N GLN A 110 -8.39 3.44 14.33
CA GLN A 110 -9.79 3.78 14.14
C GLN A 110 -10.47 2.72 13.28
N TYR A 111 -11.59 2.19 13.75
CA TYR A 111 -12.38 1.25 12.97
C TYR A 111 -13.17 1.99 11.89
N GLU A 112 -12.99 1.56 10.66
CA GLU A 112 -13.67 2.13 9.50
C GLU A 112 -14.81 1.21 9.05
N ARG A 113 -15.95 1.79 8.68
CA ARG A 113 -17.08 1.05 8.12
C ARG A 113 -17.14 1.24 6.61
N GLY A 114 -17.09 0.13 5.87
CA GLY A 114 -17.08 0.18 4.42
C GLY A 114 -16.59 -1.15 3.81
N ARG A 115 -15.79 -1.05 2.77
CA ARG A 115 -15.21 -2.21 2.06
C ARG A 115 -13.88 -1.83 1.44
N THR A 116 -13.04 -2.80 1.13
CA THR A 116 -11.82 -2.57 0.36
C THR A 116 -12.15 -2.22 -1.11
N LEU A 117 -11.26 -1.50 -1.77
CA LEU A 117 -11.36 -1.27 -3.22
C LEU A 117 -11.32 -2.61 -3.97
N HIS A 118 -10.59 -3.61 -3.47
CA HIS A 118 -10.58 -4.96 -4.03
C HIS A 118 -11.98 -5.61 -4.04
N GLU A 119 -12.71 -5.53 -2.92
CA GLU A 119 -14.09 -6.03 -2.84
C GLU A 119 -15.03 -5.23 -3.75
N HIS A 120 -14.80 -3.92 -3.87
CA HIS A 120 -15.57 -3.07 -4.79
C HIS A 120 -15.34 -3.50 -6.24
N ILE A 121 -14.09 -3.70 -6.67
CA ILE A 121 -13.74 -4.17 -8.02
C ILE A 121 -14.40 -5.52 -8.31
N ARG A 122 -14.30 -6.48 -7.37
CA ARG A 122 -14.94 -7.80 -7.53
C ARG A 122 -16.44 -7.71 -7.71
N LYS A 123 -17.11 -6.84 -6.95
CA LYS A 123 -18.56 -6.65 -7.04
C LYS A 123 -18.98 -6.08 -8.38
N HIS A 124 -18.22 -5.16 -8.97
CA HIS A 124 -18.55 -4.48 -10.21
C HIS A 124 -17.92 -5.13 -11.46
N LYS A 125 -17.11 -6.19 -11.30
CA LYS A 125 -16.53 -6.99 -12.39
C LYS A 125 -15.84 -6.13 -13.47
N GLY A 126 -15.19 -5.03 -13.08
CA GLY A 126 -14.49 -4.11 -14.00
C GLY A 126 -15.41 -3.12 -14.73
N ASP A 127 -16.71 -3.08 -14.40
CA ASP A 127 -17.60 -2.01 -14.85
C ASP A 127 -17.56 -0.85 -13.85
N ILE A 128 -16.43 -0.12 -13.87
CA ILE A 128 -16.15 1.00 -12.98
C ILE A 128 -15.94 2.24 -13.83
N GLY A 129 -16.78 3.25 -13.62
CA GLY A 129 -16.73 4.50 -14.37
C GLY A 129 -15.52 5.36 -14.04
N GLU A 130 -15.04 6.14 -15.01
CA GLU A 130 -13.87 7.03 -14.86
C GLU A 130 -14.03 8.04 -13.72
N ALA A 131 -15.23 8.59 -13.53
CA ALA A 131 -15.51 9.55 -12.45
C ALA A 131 -15.24 8.95 -11.06
N PHE A 132 -15.57 7.67 -10.85
CA PHE A 132 -15.24 6.97 -9.62
C PHE A 132 -13.73 6.83 -9.44
N VAL A 133 -13.02 6.37 -10.48
CA VAL A 133 -11.56 6.21 -10.44
C VAL A 133 -10.87 7.52 -10.08
N ARG A 134 -11.22 8.61 -10.78
CA ARG A 134 -10.66 9.95 -10.52
C ARG A 134 -10.94 10.42 -9.10
N ASN A 135 -12.19 10.30 -8.64
CA ASN A 135 -12.56 10.73 -7.29
C ASN A 135 -11.81 9.96 -6.20
N VAL A 136 -11.76 8.62 -6.31
CA VAL A 136 -11.06 7.77 -5.33
C VAL A 136 -9.56 8.09 -5.32
N PHE A 137 -8.90 8.05 -6.46
CA PHE A 137 -7.45 8.19 -6.50
C PHE A 137 -6.99 9.62 -6.26
N SER A 138 -7.72 10.66 -6.67
CA SER A 138 -7.37 12.04 -6.33
C SER A 138 -7.40 12.28 -4.82
N ARG A 139 -8.40 11.73 -4.11
CA ARG A 139 -8.48 11.83 -2.65
C ARG A 139 -7.40 10.99 -1.97
N LEU A 140 -7.16 9.76 -2.47
CA LEU A 140 -6.10 8.89 -1.96
C LEU A 140 -4.74 9.58 -2.01
N LEU A 141 -4.45 10.28 -3.13
CA LEU A 141 -3.21 11.02 -3.32
C LEU A 141 -3.05 12.20 -2.35
N ASN A 142 -4.14 12.78 -1.81
CA ASN A 142 -4.02 13.76 -0.71
C ASN A 142 -3.40 13.10 0.53
N GLY A 143 -3.89 11.91 0.90
CA GLY A 143 -3.33 11.14 2.02
C GLY A 143 -1.88 10.72 1.77
N LEU A 144 -1.59 10.22 0.57
CA LEU A 144 -0.24 9.79 0.21
C LEU A 144 0.76 10.96 0.21
N ARG A 145 0.32 12.15 -0.22
CA ARG A 145 1.15 13.36 -0.15
C ARG A 145 1.51 13.70 1.30
N GLU A 146 0.56 13.59 2.23
CA GLU A 146 0.84 13.82 3.65
C GLU A 146 1.85 12.79 4.19
N VAL A 147 1.70 11.52 3.83
CA VAL A 147 2.66 10.46 4.17
C VAL A 147 4.07 10.84 3.69
N HIS A 148 4.22 11.25 2.43
CA HIS A 148 5.51 11.63 1.86
C HIS A 148 6.09 12.92 2.47
N THR A 149 5.24 13.86 2.91
CA THR A 149 5.66 15.08 3.62
C THR A 149 6.33 14.73 4.95
N GLN A 150 5.88 13.66 5.61
CA GLN A 150 6.50 13.11 6.82
C GLN A 150 7.72 12.21 6.53
N LYS A 151 8.20 12.18 5.28
CA LYS A 151 9.33 11.33 4.82
C LYS A 151 9.09 9.83 5.01
N LEU A 152 7.82 9.43 4.99
CA LEU A 152 7.40 8.04 5.03
C LEU A 152 7.04 7.56 3.62
N LEU A 153 7.19 6.27 3.37
CA LEU A 153 6.70 5.59 2.18
C LEU A 153 5.68 4.52 2.60
N HIS A 154 4.68 4.29 1.76
CA HIS A 154 3.65 3.27 2.04
C HIS A 154 4.13 1.85 1.69
N LEU A 155 4.73 1.66 0.52
CA LEU A 155 5.40 0.46 0.00
C LEU A 155 4.50 -0.79 -0.22
N ASP A 156 3.19 -0.72 0.04
CA ASP A 156 2.24 -1.81 -0.22
C ASP A 156 0.87 -1.27 -0.68
N ILE A 157 0.85 -0.23 -1.53
CA ILE A 157 -0.39 0.29 -2.10
C ILE A 157 -0.95 -0.73 -3.08
N LYS A 158 -2.18 -1.18 -2.81
CA LYS A 158 -2.94 -2.11 -3.66
C LYS A 158 -4.44 -2.01 -3.33
N PRO A 159 -5.33 -2.48 -4.18
CA PRO A 159 -6.77 -2.39 -3.92
C PRO A 159 -7.24 -3.00 -2.60
N ALA A 160 -6.52 -3.98 -2.05
CA ALA A 160 -6.83 -4.58 -0.75
C ALA A 160 -6.50 -3.65 0.43
N ASN A 161 -5.54 -2.72 0.25
CA ASN A 161 -5.11 -1.76 1.26
C ASN A 161 -5.71 -0.36 1.05
N ILE A 162 -6.60 -0.20 0.08
CA ILE A 162 -7.41 1.01 -0.13
C ILE A 162 -8.82 0.70 0.37
N TYR A 163 -9.21 1.33 1.47
CA TYR A 163 -10.52 1.13 2.07
C TYR A 163 -11.47 2.26 1.66
N LEU A 164 -12.66 1.91 1.24
CA LEU A 164 -13.71 2.85 0.88
C LEU A 164 -14.73 2.90 2.01
N ARG A 165 -14.80 4.01 2.72
CA ARG A 165 -15.86 4.27 3.70
C ARG A 165 -17.23 4.22 3.03
N ASN A 166 -18.29 4.12 3.82
CA ASN A 166 -19.66 4.10 3.30
C ASN A 166 -20.04 5.36 2.49
N ASP A 167 -19.40 6.48 2.76
CA ASP A 167 -19.54 7.74 2.01
C ASP A 167 -18.67 7.80 0.74
N GLY A 168 -17.93 6.73 0.44
CA GLY A 168 -17.00 6.63 -0.70
C GLY A 168 -15.64 7.29 -0.48
N THR A 169 -15.35 7.80 0.71
CA THR A 169 -14.03 8.37 1.04
C THR A 169 -12.98 7.26 1.12
N PRO A 170 -11.88 7.32 0.33
CA PRO A 170 -10.81 6.34 0.40
C PRO A 170 -9.90 6.60 1.60
N VAL A 171 -9.43 5.51 2.20
CA VAL A 171 -8.46 5.51 3.30
C VAL A 171 -7.35 4.53 2.97
N LEU A 172 -6.09 4.97 3.06
CA LEU A 172 -4.91 4.12 2.99
C LEU A 172 -4.78 3.32 4.29
N LEU A 173 -4.73 2.01 4.16
CA LEU A 173 -4.48 1.05 5.24
C LEU A 173 -3.11 0.40 5.06
N ASP A 174 -2.60 -0.24 6.10
CA ASP A 174 -1.52 -1.23 6.07
C ASP A 174 -0.24 -0.81 5.33
N PHE A 175 0.60 -0.05 6.01
CA PHE A 175 1.94 0.30 5.54
C PHE A 175 2.86 -0.93 5.52
N GLY A 176 3.78 -0.97 4.56
CA GLY A 176 4.64 -2.13 4.31
C GLY A 176 6.01 -2.09 4.98
N ALA A 177 6.31 -1.08 5.81
CA ALA A 177 7.65 -0.88 6.38
C ALA A 177 8.14 -2.04 7.24
N ALA A 178 7.29 -2.62 8.10
CA ALA A 178 7.65 -3.77 8.92
C ALA A 178 7.94 -5.03 8.08
N ARG A 179 7.24 -5.19 6.97
CA ARG A 179 7.46 -6.28 6.02
C ARG A 179 8.79 -6.14 5.31
N GLN A 180 9.08 -4.95 4.80
CA GLN A 180 10.32 -4.67 4.08
C GLN A 180 11.56 -4.83 4.97
N ALA A 181 11.48 -4.45 6.23
CA ALA A 181 12.58 -4.62 7.17
C ALA A 181 12.95 -6.10 7.38
N LEU A 182 11.97 -7.00 7.41
CA LEU A 182 12.23 -8.45 7.51
C LEU A 182 12.90 -9.02 6.27
N GLU A 183 12.67 -8.43 5.10
CA GLU A 183 13.25 -8.87 3.84
C GLU A 183 14.75 -8.57 3.75
N ASN A 184 15.22 -7.53 4.44
CA ASN A 184 16.63 -7.11 4.44
C ASN A 184 17.52 -7.92 5.39
N GLU A 185 16.97 -8.75 6.29
CA GLU A 185 17.74 -9.47 7.32
C GLU A 185 18.22 -10.87 6.95
N GLY A 186 18.18 -11.28 5.67
CA GLY A 186 18.85 -12.51 5.27
C GLY A 186 18.12 -13.37 4.23
N PRO A 187 18.81 -14.40 3.70
CA PRO A 187 18.35 -15.20 2.57
C PRO A 187 17.18 -16.15 2.88
N ARG A 188 16.66 -16.16 4.10
CA ARG A 188 15.63 -17.10 4.58
C ARG A 188 14.20 -16.62 4.39
N LEU A 189 13.98 -15.32 4.29
CA LEU A 189 12.64 -14.77 4.07
C LEU A 189 12.49 -14.43 2.59
N LYS A 190 11.60 -15.14 1.90
CA LYS A 190 11.25 -14.79 0.52
C LYS A 190 10.67 -13.38 0.51
N PRO A 191 11.11 -12.50 -0.40
CA PRO A 191 10.49 -11.20 -0.58
C PRO A 191 8.98 -11.35 -0.70
N MET A 192 8.23 -10.70 0.21
CA MET A 192 6.77 -10.82 0.26
C MET A 192 6.09 -9.59 -0.34
N TYR A 193 6.69 -9.04 -1.39
CA TYR A 193 6.04 -8.02 -2.20
C TYR A 193 4.75 -8.55 -2.81
N THR A 194 3.80 -7.67 -3.02
CA THR A 194 2.56 -8.06 -3.69
C THR A 194 2.79 -8.02 -5.21
N PRO A 195 2.93 -9.19 -5.88
CA PRO A 195 3.19 -9.23 -7.33
C PRO A 195 2.14 -8.42 -8.10
N GLY A 196 2.61 -7.66 -9.10
CA GLY A 196 1.78 -6.78 -9.90
C GLY A 196 1.63 -5.36 -9.35
N PHE A 197 1.81 -5.14 -8.04
CA PHE A 197 1.71 -3.81 -7.42
C PHE A 197 3.07 -3.26 -6.98
N ALA A 198 3.99 -4.13 -6.59
CA ALA A 198 5.33 -3.72 -6.18
C ALA A 198 6.16 -3.24 -7.39
N ALA A 199 6.85 -2.12 -7.21
CA ALA A 199 7.70 -1.49 -8.21
C ALA A 199 9.02 -2.26 -8.43
N PRO A 200 9.68 -2.11 -9.60
CA PRO A 200 10.95 -2.79 -9.90
C PRO A 200 12.02 -2.60 -8.83
N GLU A 201 12.22 -1.38 -8.36
CA GLU A 201 13.23 -1.01 -7.38
C GLU A 201 13.03 -1.68 -6.02
N GLN A 202 11.82 -2.12 -5.67
CA GLN A 202 11.59 -2.90 -4.45
C GLN A 202 12.27 -4.26 -4.52
N TYR A 203 12.45 -4.83 -5.72
CA TYR A 203 13.09 -6.14 -5.92
C TYR A 203 14.60 -6.05 -6.11
N GLU A 204 15.09 -4.99 -6.77
CA GLU A 204 16.45 -4.95 -7.32
C GLU A 204 17.32 -3.86 -6.69
N ALA A 205 16.72 -2.77 -6.17
CA ALA A 205 17.45 -1.60 -5.69
C ALA A 205 16.77 -0.96 -4.46
N PRO A 206 16.75 -1.63 -3.28
CA PRO A 206 16.08 -1.12 -2.08
C PRO A 206 16.61 0.23 -1.57
N ASP A 207 17.82 0.61 -1.95
CA ASP A 207 18.45 1.90 -1.70
C ASP A 207 17.89 3.05 -2.56
N GLN A 208 17.15 2.71 -3.62
CA GLN A 208 16.54 3.66 -4.54
C GLN A 208 15.03 3.86 -4.31
N LEU A 209 14.52 3.42 -3.18
CA LEU A 209 13.10 3.62 -2.84
C LEU A 209 12.80 5.09 -2.62
N GLY A 210 11.64 5.52 -3.12
CA GLY A 210 11.20 6.90 -3.03
C GLY A 210 9.71 7.07 -3.31
N PRO A 211 9.22 8.32 -3.35
CA PRO A 211 7.82 8.60 -3.69
C PRO A 211 7.35 7.96 -5.00
N TRP A 212 8.24 7.82 -5.97
CA TRP A 212 8.00 7.16 -7.26
C TRP A 212 7.67 5.66 -7.13
N THR A 213 8.11 5.00 -6.05
CA THR A 213 7.79 3.60 -5.75
C THR A 213 6.30 3.46 -5.41
N ASP A 214 5.77 4.33 -4.57
CA ASP A 214 4.34 4.38 -4.26
C ASP A 214 3.51 4.82 -5.47
N ILE A 215 4.04 5.71 -6.32
CA ILE A 215 3.39 6.16 -7.56
C ILE A 215 3.20 4.98 -8.54
N TYR A 216 4.19 4.08 -8.68
CA TYR A 216 4.02 2.86 -9.46
C TYR A 216 2.87 2.02 -8.91
N ALA A 217 2.84 1.80 -7.61
CA ALA A 217 1.79 1.01 -6.94
C ALA A 217 0.39 1.64 -7.07
N VAL A 218 0.29 2.99 -7.08
CA VAL A 218 -0.95 3.70 -7.39
C VAL A 218 -1.36 3.44 -8.85
N GLY A 219 -0.45 3.57 -9.81
CA GLY A 219 -0.70 3.25 -11.23
C GLY A 219 -1.19 1.83 -11.43
N ALA A 220 -0.54 0.86 -10.78
CA ALA A 220 -0.93 -0.55 -10.78
C ALA A 220 -2.31 -0.77 -10.16
N SER A 221 -2.65 -0.03 -9.11
CA SER A 221 -3.96 -0.08 -8.47
C SER A 221 -5.06 0.51 -9.35
N ILE A 222 -4.78 1.59 -10.09
CA ILE A 222 -5.71 2.13 -11.09
C ILE A 222 -5.88 1.11 -12.22
N TYR A 223 -4.81 0.58 -12.78
CA TYR A 223 -4.85 -0.45 -13.83
C TYR A 223 -5.71 -1.65 -13.42
N ALA A 224 -5.50 -2.17 -12.20
CA ALA A 224 -6.30 -3.25 -11.64
C ALA A 224 -7.78 -2.86 -11.46
N THR A 225 -8.06 -1.59 -11.15
CA THR A 225 -9.44 -1.08 -11.01
C THR A 225 -10.15 -1.02 -12.35
N LEU A 226 -9.46 -0.59 -13.43
CA LEU A 226 -10.03 -0.51 -14.77
C LEU A 226 -10.33 -1.89 -15.39
N GLY A 227 -9.47 -2.88 -15.11
CA GLY A 227 -9.50 -4.20 -15.75
C GLY A 227 -9.99 -5.35 -14.90
N ALA A 228 -10.27 -5.13 -13.61
CA ALA A 228 -10.55 -6.19 -12.62
C ALA A 228 -9.51 -7.33 -12.63
N SER A 229 -8.28 -7.02 -13.00
CA SER A 229 -7.17 -7.97 -13.10
C SER A 229 -5.87 -7.32 -12.61
N VAL A 230 -5.04 -8.11 -11.94
CA VAL A 230 -3.72 -7.67 -11.49
C VAL A 230 -2.81 -7.48 -12.70
N PRO A 231 -2.06 -6.37 -12.83
CA PRO A 231 -1.09 -6.21 -13.92
C PRO A 231 0.08 -7.19 -13.79
N GLN A 232 0.82 -7.40 -14.88
CA GLN A 232 2.03 -8.23 -14.88
C GLN A 232 3.01 -7.73 -13.81
N ALA A 233 3.56 -8.66 -13.02
CA ALA A 233 4.50 -8.31 -11.96
C ALA A 233 5.77 -7.64 -12.50
N ALA A 234 6.26 -6.58 -11.86
CA ALA A 234 7.42 -5.81 -12.30
C ALA A 234 8.65 -6.71 -12.53
N LYS A 235 8.89 -7.70 -11.68
CA LYS A 235 9.98 -8.67 -11.88
C LYS A 235 9.85 -9.46 -13.18
N ALA A 236 8.65 -9.83 -13.59
CA ALA A 236 8.42 -10.50 -14.86
C ALA A 236 8.58 -9.51 -16.04
N ARG A 237 8.11 -8.25 -15.88
CA ARG A 237 8.26 -7.21 -16.89
C ARG A 237 9.72 -6.84 -17.16
N LEU A 238 10.60 -6.88 -16.16
CA LEU A 238 12.04 -6.65 -16.34
C LEU A 238 12.69 -7.72 -17.23
N ALA A 239 12.18 -8.96 -17.18
CA ALA A 239 12.65 -10.03 -18.06
C ALA A 239 12.00 -9.95 -19.45
N GLN A 240 10.70 -9.73 -19.50
CA GLN A 240 9.90 -9.58 -20.72
C GLN A 240 8.65 -8.77 -20.40
N ASP A 241 8.56 -7.55 -20.94
CA ASP A 241 7.43 -6.67 -20.70
C ASP A 241 6.27 -6.97 -21.67
N ASP A 242 5.35 -7.79 -21.21
CA ASP A 242 4.10 -8.15 -21.92
C ASP A 242 2.90 -7.35 -21.39
N LEU A 243 3.10 -6.35 -20.52
CA LEU A 243 2.01 -5.55 -20.02
C LEU A 243 1.42 -4.71 -21.13
N GLU A 244 0.19 -5.01 -21.52
CA GLU A 244 -0.52 -4.16 -22.47
C GLU A 244 -0.74 -2.77 -21.87
N PRO A 245 -0.28 -1.67 -22.51
CA PRO A 245 -0.50 -0.32 -22.03
C PRO A 245 -1.99 -0.01 -21.83
N ALA A 246 -2.32 0.70 -20.77
CA ALA A 246 -3.70 1.12 -20.49
C ALA A 246 -4.31 1.90 -21.65
N SER A 247 -3.52 2.77 -22.29
CA SER A 247 -3.89 3.58 -23.46
C SER A 247 -4.29 2.76 -24.68
N ARG A 248 -3.80 1.52 -24.81
CA ARG A 248 -4.19 0.58 -25.85
C ARG A 248 -5.36 -0.29 -25.41
N ARG A 249 -5.25 -0.89 -24.20
CA ARG A 249 -6.17 -1.88 -23.68
C ARG A 249 -7.59 -1.35 -23.52
N TRP A 250 -7.74 -0.11 -23.10
CA TRP A 250 -9.04 0.51 -22.84
C TRP A 250 -9.31 1.75 -23.69
N ALA A 251 -8.67 1.84 -24.86
CA ALA A 251 -8.94 2.89 -25.82
C ALA A 251 -10.45 2.99 -26.13
N GLY A 252 -11.00 4.20 -26.07
CA GLY A 252 -12.43 4.44 -26.29
C GLY A 252 -13.35 4.13 -25.11
N LYS A 253 -12.88 3.41 -24.07
CA LYS A 253 -13.68 3.17 -22.85
C LYS A 253 -13.45 4.26 -21.78
N TYR A 254 -12.21 4.73 -21.66
CA TYR A 254 -11.82 5.80 -20.74
C TYR A 254 -11.12 6.92 -21.51
N SER A 255 -11.01 8.08 -20.88
CA SER A 255 -10.34 9.21 -21.52
C SER A 255 -8.84 8.90 -21.78
N LYS A 256 -8.34 9.41 -22.88
CA LYS A 256 -6.92 9.28 -23.24
C LYS A 256 -6.00 9.75 -22.12
N GLN A 257 -6.34 10.86 -21.47
CA GLN A 257 -5.56 11.43 -20.37
C GLN A 257 -5.44 10.47 -19.17
N LEU A 258 -6.55 9.86 -18.71
CA LEU A 258 -6.50 8.88 -17.63
C LEU A 258 -5.59 7.71 -17.99
N LEU A 259 -5.76 7.17 -19.18
CA LEU A 259 -5.03 6.00 -19.64
C LEU A 259 -3.52 6.29 -19.77
N GLU A 260 -3.15 7.43 -20.35
CA GLU A 260 -1.75 7.87 -20.47
C GLU A 260 -1.13 8.16 -19.09
N THR A 261 -1.92 8.65 -18.13
CA THR A 261 -1.46 8.84 -16.74
C THR A 261 -1.14 7.50 -16.08
N VAL A 262 -1.97 6.46 -16.31
CA VAL A 262 -1.68 5.11 -15.81
C VAL A 262 -0.40 4.55 -16.43
N ASP A 263 -0.24 4.68 -17.75
CA ASP A 263 0.95 4.21 -18.45
C ASP A 263 2.21 4.96 -17.96
N TRP A 264 2.09 6.25 -17.65
CA TRP A 264 3.18 7.05 -17.08
C TRP A 264 3.61 6.52 -15.68
N CYS A 265 2.66 6.19 -14.81
CA CYS A 265 2.98 5.62 -13.50
C CYS A 265 3.64 4.25 -13.61
N LEU A 266 3.32 3.45 -14.64
CA LEU A 266 3.78 2.07 -14.80
C LEU A 266 5.09 1.93 -15.57
N LYS A 267 5.81 3.01 -15.82
CA LYS A 267 7.16 2.96 -16.37
C LYS A 267 8.08 2.13 -15.47
N LEU A 268 8.92 1.28 -16.06
CA LEU A 268 9.86 0.45 -15.29
C LEU A 268 10.98 1.28 -14.69
N ASP A 269 11.53 2.23 -15.46
CA ASP A 269 12.46 3.23 -14.94
C ASP A 269 11.70 4.26 -14.07
N TYR A 270 12.09 4.37 -12.81
CA TYR A 270 11.46 5.30 -11.88
C TYR A 270 11.68 6.77 -12.25
N LEU A 271 12.76 7.09 -12.97
CA LEU A 271 13.03 8.45 -13.46
C LEU A 271 12.08 8.89 -14.56
N GLU A 272 11.44 7.94 -15.25
CA GLU A 272 10.43 8.22 -16.27
C GLU A 272 9.01 8.37 -15.70
N ARG A 273 8.80 8.15 -14.40
CA ARG A 273 7.50 8.27 -13.73
C ARG A 273 7.19 9.71 -13.32
N PRO A 274 5.95 10.02 -12.86
CA PRO A 274 5.67 11.27 -12.18
C PRO A 274 6.67 11.50 -11.03
N LEU A 275 7.29 12.67 -10.99
CA LEU A 275 8.34 13.00 -10.01
C LEU A 275 7.78 13.22 -8.59
N SER A 276 6.46 13.39 -8.45
CA SER A 276 5.80 13.59 -7.16
C SER A 276 4.33 13.21 -7.21
N VAL A 277 3.77 12.92 -6.04
CA VAL A 277 2.32 12.70 -5.88
C VAL A 277 1.51 13.89 -6.38
N PHE A 278 2.02 15.13 -6.21
CA PHE A 278 1.37 16.32 -6.73
C PHE A 278 1.28 16.33 -8.26
N ALA A 279 2.36 15.95 -8.95
CA ALA A 279 2.37 15.87 -10.42
C ALA A 279 1.35 14.83 -10.92
N LEU A 280 1.28 13.67 -10.26
CA LEU A 280 0.29 12.63 -10.57
C LEU A 280 -1.14 13.12 -10.31
N GLN A 281 -1.37 13.76 -9.16
CA GLN A 281 -2.69 14.29 -8.82
C GLN A 281 -3.17 15.32 -9.83
N LYS A 282 -2.30 16.23 -10.25
CA LYS A 282 -2.60 17.19 -11.30
C LYS A 282 -2.99 16.49 -12.59
N ALA A 283 -2.23 15.49 -13.04
CA ALA A 283 -2.56 14.73 -14.25
C ALA A 283 -3.90 14.01 -14.15
N LEU A 284 -4.32 13.55 -12.96
CA LEU A 284 -5.62 12.92 -12.76
C LEU A 284 -6.79 13.91 -12.70
N THR A 285 -6.55 15.17 -12.30
CA THR A 285 -7.63 16.17 -12.09
C THR A 285 -7.82 17.11 -13.28
N ASP A 286 -6.78 17.41 -14.04
CA ASP A 286 -6.85 18.31 -15.19
C ASP A 286 -7.65 17.67 -16.34
N SER A 287 -8.91 18.06 -16.46
CA SER A 287 -9.76 17.67 -17.61
C SER A 287 -9.51 18.51 -18.88
N SER A 288 -8.50 19.40 -18.89
CA SER A 288 -8.33 20.45 -19.91
C SER A 288 -7.01 20.50 -20.67
N GLN A 289 -6.19 19.43 -20.70
CA GLN A 289 -4.98 19.46 -21.55
C GLN A 289 -4.79 18.20 -22.40
N THR A 290 -5.44 18.17 -23.53
CA THR A 290 -4.86 17.63 -24.76
C THR A 290 -3.71 18.58 -25.16
N THR A 291 -2.46 18.06 -25.25
CA THR A 291 -1.20 18.71 -25.66
C THR A 291 -0.34 19.28 -24.54
N HIS A 292 0.79 18.63 -24.33
CA HIS A 292 2.14 19.06 -24.00
C HIS A 292 2.87 18.24 -22.91
N ALA A 293 2.97 16.91 -23.10
CA ALA A 293 3.97 16.13 -22.35
C ALA A 293 5.35 16.08 -23.06
N SER A 294 5.43 16.50 -24.36
CA SER A 294 6.68 16.47 -25.14
C SER A 294 7.57 17.71 -25.03
N THR A 295 7.06 18.82 -24.47
CA THR A 295 7.77 20.12 -24.54
C THR A 295 8.73 20.36 -23.35
N TRP A 296 8.55 19.71 -22.22
CA TRP A 296 9.38 19.94 -21.03
C TRP A 296 10.71 19.18 -21.06
N VAL A 297 10.70 17.94 -21.56
CA VAL A 297 11.92 17.13 -21.69
C VAL A 297 12.82 17.70 -22.76
N ASP A 298 12.25 18.18 -23.89
CA ASP A 298 13.00 18.83 -24.97
C ASP A 298 13.58 20.19 -24.54
N THR A 299 12.91 20.93 -23.67
CA THR A 299 13.39 22.23 -23.20
C THR A 299 14.54 22.08 -22.20
N LEU A 300 14.51 21.09 -21.33
CA LEU A 300 15.63 20.81 -20.43
C LEU A 300 16.82 20.19 -21.15
N SER A 301 16.60 19.28 -22.09
CA SER A 301 17.67 18.69 -22.92
C SER A 301 18.40 19.73 -23.76
N ARG A 302 17.70 20.73 -24.31
CA ARG A 302 18.31 21.84 -25.06
C ARG A 302 19.11 22.80 -24.17
N ARG A 303 18.66 23.05 -22.94
CA ARG A 303 19.41 23.90 -21.99
C ARG A 303 20.69 23.21 -21.49
N PHE A 304 20.68 21.91 -21.27
CA PHE A 304 21.88 21.17 -20.85
C PHE A 304 22.90 20.98 -21.96
N LYS A 305 22.48 20.82 -23.25
CA LYS A 305 23.40 20.76 -24.38
C LYS A 305 24.05 22.11 -24.70
N GLY A 306 23.42 23.22 -24.32
CA GLY A 306 24.00 24.57 -24.50
C GLY A 306 25.05 24.97 -23.46
N LEU A 307 25.17 24.23 -22.35
CA LEU A 307 26.11 24.48 -21.24
C LEU A 307 27.41 23.65 -21.33
N MET A 308 27.46 22.62 -22.17
CA MET A 308 28.64 21.77 -22.38
C MET A 308 29.39 22.02 -23.66
N GLY A 309 29.08 23.12 -24.38
CA GLY A 309 29.71 23.50 -25.61
C GLY A 309 30.27 24.93 -25.59
N LYS A 310 31.10 25.22 -24.57
CA LYS A 310 32.07 26.32 -24.60
C LYS A 310 33.30 25.92 -23.80
#